data_15a694db8ee408a141a6f5c15516c0ad
#
_entry.id   15a694db8ee408a141a6f5c15516c0ad
#
_cell.length_a   1.000
_cell.length_b   1.000
_cell.length_c   1.000
_cell.angle_alpha   90.00
_cell.angle_beta   90.00
_cell.angle_gamma   90.00
#
_symmetry.space_group_name_H-M   'P 1'
#
loop_
_entity.id
_entity.type
_entity.pdbx_description
1 polymer ?
#
loop_
_entity_poly.entity_id
_entity_poly.type
_entity_poly.pdbx_seq_one_letter_code
_entity_poly.pdbx_strand_id
1 'polypeptide(L)'
;SSYPDYPRYAEIWESTRSDASWSSPKKCEISKDTLSSYAHPAVSPDGEWLYFVSDMPGGEGGFDIWRTRIINSGFGGVENMGRPINTSGDEMFPTFKPTGELYFSSDGHPGMGGLDILKATNDSIKGWVVENQQFPLNSSADDFGMTFEGLHNRGFFCSSRNDGKGWEHIYSFEYPEILQTVTGWVYEKDGYELPEGLVYMVGNDGTNEKLSVKGDGSFTKIIKPGVDYVFLGTCKGYLNVRQQLRIEPSEESEEYT
;
A
#
# COMPACT_ATOMS: atom_id res chain seq x y z
N SER A 1 -1.33 16.59 42.97
CA SER A 1 0.09 16.28 42.94
C SER A 1 0.63 16.70 41.60
N SER A 2 1.41 17.81 41.59
CA SER A 2 2.14 18.31 40.44
C SER A 2 3.21 17.26 40.07
N TYR A 3 3.07 16.65 38.89
CA TYR A 3 4.19 15.95 38.28
C TYR A 3 5.22 17.01 37.84
N PRO A 4 6.52 16.75 38.02
CA PRO A 4 7.54 17.68 37.60
C PRO A 4 7.49 17.83 36.06
N ASP A 5 7.71 19.09 35.61
CA ASP A 5 7.78 19.51 34.20
C ASP A 5 9.02 18.92 33.50
N TYR A 6 9.05 17.59 33.36
CA TYR A 6 10.00 16.95 32.44
C TYR A 6 9.35 16.86 31.06
N PRO A 7 10.03 17.30 30.00
CA PRO A 7 9.56 17.08 28.64
C PRO A 7 9.33 15.57 28.46
N ARG A 8 8.11 15.20 28.08
CA ARG A 8 7.77 13.81 27.80
C ARG A 8 7.97 13.59 26.32
N TYR A 9 9.00 12.86 26.01
CA TYR A 9 9.25 12.38 24.65
C TYR A 9 8.38 11.15 24.37
N ALA A 10 7.88 11.02 23.15
CA ALA A 10 7.19 9.82 22.71
C ALA A 10 8.20 8.67 22.56
N GLU A 11 7.79 7.45 22.88
CA GLU A 11 8.63 6.26 22.81
C GLU A 11 7.87 5.12 22.12
N ILE A 12 8.55 4.33 21.32
CA ILE A 12 8.00 3.15 20.67
C ILE A 12 8.25 1.92 21.55
N TRP A 13 7.20 1.14 21.76
CA TRP A 13 7.21 -0.09 22.53
C TRP A 13 6.68 -1.25 21.71
N GLU A 14 7.23 -2.45 21.88
CA GLU A 14 6.80 -3.67 21.21
C GLU A 14 6.19 -4.67 22.21
N SER A 15 5.22 -5.43 21.75
CA SER A 15 4.65 -6.58 22.45
C SER A 15 4.32 -7.67 21.44
N THR A 16 4.64 -8.90 21.78
CA THR A 16 4.43 -10.06 20.91
C THR A 16 3.20 -10.83 21.36
N ARG A 17 2.33 -11.16 20.42
CA ARG A 17 1.17 -12.02 20.65
C ARG A 17 1.56 -13.48 20.52
N SER A 18 1.20 -14.27 21.51
CA SER A 18 1.33 -15.72 21.51
C SER A 18 -0.02 -16.31 21.93
N ASP A 19 -0.68 -17.04 21.03
CA ASP A 19 -2.03 -17.60 21.22
C ASP A 19 -3.06 -16.54 21.69
N ALA A 20 -3.49 -16.63 22.94
CA ALA A 20 -4.50 -15.74 23.54
C ALA A 20 -3.90 -14.63 24.42
N SER A 21 -2.57 -14.51 24.52
CA SER A 21 -1.90 -13.57 25.42
C SER A 21 -0.90 -12.67 24.69
N TRP A 22 -0.60 -11.52 25.30
CA TRP A 22 0.45 -10.62 24.87
C TRP A 22 1.61 -10.65 25.86
N SER A 23 2.84 -10.56 25.37
CA SER A 23 4.01 -10.34 26.21
C SER A 23 3.94 -9.00 26.93
N SER A 24 4.69 -8.84 28.01
CA SER A 24 4.91 -7.51 28.59
C SER A 24 5.53 -6.58 27.54
N PRO A 25 5.05 -5.33 27.41
CA PRO A 25 5.64 -4.37 26.50
C PRO A 25 7.12 -4.15 26.81
N LYS A 26 7.93 -4.06 25.76
CA LYS A 26 9.37 -3.78 25.84
C LYS A 26 9.67 -2.55 25.00
N LYS A 27 10.45 -1.60 25.54
CA LYS A 27 10.89 -0.41 24.81
C LYS A 27 11.79 -0.79 23.65
N CYS A 28 11.54 -0.22 22.50
CA CYS A 28 12.38 -0.34 21.32
C CYS A 28 13.57 0.61 21.43
N GLU A 29 14.77 0.05 21.62
CA GLU A 29 16.03 0.81 21.69
C GLU A 29 16.52 1.16 20.27
N ILE A 30 15.84 2.13 19.62
CA ILE A 30 16.08 2.51 18.22
C ILE A 30 17.34 3.35 18.07
N SER A 31 17.57 4.28 19.00
CA SER A 31 18.71 5.22 19.01
C SER A 31 19.23 5.43 20.43
N LYS A 32 20.45 5.94 20.51
CA LYS A 32 21.03 6.39 21.78
C LYS A 32 20.58 7.80 22.18
N ASP A 33 19.96 8.53 21.29
CA ASP A 33 19.37 9.83 21.59
C ASP A 33 18.11 9.64 22.44
N THR A 34 18.10 10.24 23.61
CA THR A 34 17.01 10.20 24.59
C THR A 34 16.28 11.53 24.74
N LEU A 35 16.64 12.52 23.95
CA LEU A 35 16.10 13.86 24.00
C LEU A 35 15.11 14.15 22.87
N SER A 36 14.90 13.19 21.98
CA SER A 36 13.95 13.29 20.86
C SER A 36 12.78 12.34 21.04
N SER A 37 11.68 12.63 20.37
CA SER A 37 10.48 11.79 20.29
C SER A 37 10.64 10.74 19.20
N TYR A 38 10.13 9.53 19.47
CA TYR A 38 10.03 8.42 18.53
C TYR A 38 8.56 7.98 18.49
N ALA A 39 7.88 8.21 17.37
CA ALA A 39 6.44 8.01 17.26
C ALA A 39 6.04 7.34 15.92
N HIS A 40 4.77 7.06 15.76
CA HIS A 40 4.14 6.58 14.54
C HIS A 40 4.91 5.42 13.84
N PRO A 41 5.13 4.29 14.51
CA PRO A 41 5.88 3.18 13.94
C PRO A 41 5.13 2.50 12.79
N ALA A 42 5.83 2.17 11.70
CA ALA A 42 5.33 1.38 10.60
C ALA A 42 6.39 0.37 10.15
N VAL A 43 6.03 -0.90 10.03
CA VAL A 43 6.93 -1.95 9.53
C VAL A 43 6.72 -2.09 8.03
N SER A 44 7.83 -2.16 7.26
CA SER A 44 7.77 -2.43 5.83
C SER A 44 7.15 -3.79 5.52
N PRO A 45 6.49 -3.99 4.35
CA PRO A 45 5.81 -5.25 4.03
C PRO A 45 6.70 -6.49 4.02
N ASP A 46 8.01 -6.33 3.75
CA ASP A 46 9.01 -7.40 3.82
C ASP A 46 9.45 -7.73 5.26
N GLY A 47 9.06 -6.90 6.24
CA GLY A 47 9.43 -7.05 7.65
C GLY A 47 10.88 -6.67 7.96
N GLU A 48 11.63 -6.10 7.02
CA GLU A 48 13.05 -5.79 7.20
C GLU A 48 13.30 -4.42 7.84
N TRP A 49 12.34 -3.48 7.72
CA TRP A 49 12.53 -2.10 8.14
C TRP A 49 11.42 -1.62 9.07
N LEU A 50 11.82 -0.91 10.13
CA LEU A 50 10.93 -0.09 10.93
C LEU A 50 11.07 1.37 10.48
N TYR A 51 9.98 1.94 9.98
CA TYR A 51 9.83 3.36 9.73
C TYR A 51 9.19 4.00 10.95
N PHE A 52 9.60 5.22 11.27
CA PHE A 52 9.08 5.95 12.42
C PHE A 52 9.28 7.45 12.21
N VAL A 53 8.62 8.23 13.03
CA VAL A 53 8.70 9.70 13.05
C VAL A 53 9.54 10.15 14.22
N SER A 54 10.43 11.12 13.99
CA SER A 54 11.25 11.71 15.04
C SER A 54 11.70 13.13 14.71
N ASP A 55 11.81 13.96 15.75
CA ASP A 55 12.39 15.30 15.74
C ASP A 55 13.89 15.30 16.06
N MET A 56 14.56 14.14 15.92
CA MET A 56 15.98 14.03 16.25
C MET A 56 16.86 14.87 15.30
N PRO A 57 18.01 15.35 15.81
CA PRO A 57 18.91 16.19 15.03
C PRO A 57 19.40 15.51 13.75
N GLY A 58 19.51 16.28 12.66
CA GLY A 58 19.98 15.81 11.36
C GLY A 58 18.86 15.51 10.38
N GLY A 59 17.62 15.90 10.69
CA GLY A 59 16.47 15.89 9.79
C GLY A 59 16.45 17.03 8.79
N GLU A 60 15.40 17.07 7.96
CA GLU A 60 15.15 18.11 6.96
C GLU A 60 14.26 19.23 7.53
N GLY A 61 13.39 18.92 8.52
CA GLY A 61 12.38 19.80 9.05
C GLY A 61 12.11 19.67 10.53
N GLY A 62 10.86 19.64 10.91
CA GLY A 62 10.41 19.42 12.28
C GLY A 62 10.41 17.94 12.63
N PHE A 63 9.27 17.28 12.44
CA PHE A 63 9.17 15.83 12.51
C PHE A 63 9.41 15.22 11.13
N ASP A 64 10.43 14.38 11.03
CA ASP A 64 10.80 13.67 9.81
C ASP A 64 10.46 12.19 9.90
N ILE A 65 10.28 11.55 8.75
CA ILE A 65 10.25 10.09 8.63
C ILE A 65 11.68 9.56 8.57
N TRP A 66 11.98 8.66 9.48
CA TRP A 66 13.23 7.91 9.62
C TRP A 66 12.97 6.43 9.45
N ARG A 67 14.03 5.66 9.23
CA ARG A 67 13.96 4.21 9.22
C ARG A 67 15.17 3.57 9.89
N THR A 68 14.98 2.35 10.36
CA THR A 68 16.06 1.49 10.84
C THR A 68 15.83 0.05 10.42
N ARG A 69 16.89 -0.70 10.19
CA ARG A 69 16.76 -2.15 9.91
C ARG A 69 16.35 -2.90 11.15
N ILE A 70 15.41 -3.83 10.99
CA ILE A 70 15.06 -4.82 12.02
C ILE A 70 16.05 -5.96 11.90
N ILE A 71 16.83 -6.21 12.95
CA ILE A 71 17.84 -7.26 13.02
C ILE A 71 17.57 -8.19 14.21
N ASN A 72 18.13 -9.40 14.20
CA ASN A 72 17.87 -10.42 15.23
C ASN A 72 18.12 -9.95 16.68
N SER A 73 18.98 -8.96 16.86
CA SER A 73 19.37 -8.41 18.18
C SER A 73 18.77 -7.03 18.49
N GLY A 74 17.80 -6.55 17.71
CA GLY A 74 17.17 -5.24 17.88
C GLY A 74 17.12 -4.43 16.59
N PHE A 75 17.72 -3.23 16.58
CA PHE A 75 17.66 -2.31 15.46
C PHE A 75 19.06 -1.95 14.97
N GLY A 76 19.18 -1.69 13.68
CA GLY A 76 20.41 -1.24 13.01
C GLY A 76 20.68 0.26 13.18
N GLY A 77 21.48 0.81 12.28
CA GLY A 77 21.67 2.27 12.20
C GLY A 77 20.40 2.98 11.75
N VAL A 78 20.18 4.18 12.26
CA VAL A 78 19.03 5.02 11.90
C VAL A 78 19.38 5.86 10.66
N GLU A 79 18.47 5.92 9.71
CA GLU A 79 18.59 6.68 8.45
C GLU A 79 17.42 7.64 8.30
N ASN A 80 17.70 8.93 8.05
CA ASN A 80 16.67 9.87 7.62
C ASN A 80 16.24 9.53 6.19
N MET A 81 14.95 9.57 5.89
CA MET A 81 14.46 9.28 4.55
C MET A 81 14.83 10.36 3.52
N GLY A 82 15.13 11.57 4.00
CA GLY A 82 15.52 12.69 3.15
C GLY A 82 14.47 13.04 2.09
N ARG A 83 14.87 13.91 1.18
CA ARG A 83 14.02 14.27 0.02
C ARG A 83 13.94 13.12 -0.98
N PRO A 84 12.80 12.92 -1.63
CA PRO A 84 11.62 13.80 -1.63
C PRO A 84 10.57 13.49 -0.53
N ILE A 85 10.81 12.55 0.39
CA ILE A 85 9.86 12.18 1.44
C ILE A 85 9.78 13.30 2.48
N ASN A 86 10.90 13.65 3.09
CA ASN A 86 10.97 14.69 4.11
C ASN A 86 11.12 16.09 3.50
N THR A 87 10.55 17.07 4.18
CA THR A 87 10.56 18.50 3.80
C THR A 87 11.04 19.36 4.96
N SER A 88 10.86 20.67 4.87
CA SER A 88 11.10 21.59 6.00
C SER A 88 9.92 21.68 6.98
N GLY A 89 8.83 20.97 6.71
CA GLY A 89 7.65 20.85 7.57
C GLY A 89 7.72 19.62 8.47
N ASP A 90 6.55 19.11 8.79
CA ASP A 90 6.37 17.87 9.56
C ASP A 90 5.88 16.74 8.66
N GLU A 91 6.54 15.58 8.70
CA GLU A 91 6.12 14.35 8.05
C GLU A 91 5.73 13.32 9.11
N MET A 92 4.46 12.90 9.10
CA MET A 92 3.85 12.09 10.17
C MET A 92 3.06 10.90 9.65
N PHE A 93 2.72 9.97 10.54
CA PHE A 93 1.81 8.85 10.31
C PHE A 93 2.18 7.96 9.11
N PRO A 94 3.44 7.50 8.98
CA PRO A 94 3.80 6.57 7.93
C PRO A 94 2.99 5.27 8.06
N THR A 95 2.53 4.75 6.92
CA THR A 95 1.79 3.49 6.81
C THR A 95 2.10 2.84 5.47
N PHE A 96 2.30 1.54 5.46
CA PHE A 96 2.49 0.78 4.24
C PHE A 96 1.20 0.10 3.80
N LYS A 97 0.90 0.21 2.51
CA LYS A 97 0.05 -0.75 1.85
C LYS A 97 0.84 -2.05 1.65
N PRO A 98 0.24 -3.24 1.78
CA PRO A 98 0.98 -4.50 1.61
C PRO A 98 1.67 -4.67 0.25
N THR A 99 1.27 -3.90 -0.75
CA THR A 99 1.87 -3.83 -2.10
C THR A 99 3.18 -3.03 -2.16
N GLY A 100 3.54 -2.31 -1.08
CA GLY A 100 4.82 -1.64 -0.91
C GLY A 100 4.79 -0.12 -0.95
N GLU A 101 3.66 0.48 -1.26
CA GLU A 101 3.50 1.94 -1.25
C GLU A 101 3.50 2.45 0.20
N LEU A 102 4.28 3.50 0.43
CA LEU A 102 4.31 4.23 1.69
C LEU A 102 3.33 5.41 1.63
N TYR A 103 2.38 5.45 2.56
CA TYR A 103 1.51 6.60 2.77
C TYR A 103 1.95 7.33 4.03
N PHE A 104 1.88 8.65 4.02
CA PHE A 104 2.21 9.50 5.15
C PHE A 104 1.46 10.82 5.04
N SER A 105 1.52 11.64 6.08
CA SER A 105 0.91 12.97 6.07
C SER A 105 1.97 14.04 6.28
N SER A 106 1.84 15.17 5.58
CA SER A 106 2.79 16.28 5.67
C SER A 106 2.10 17.63 5.51
N ASP A 107 2.61 18.63 6.23
CA ASP A 107 2.28 20.03 6.06
C ASP A 107 3.36 20.79 5.25
N GLY A 108 4.48 20.17 4.94
CA GLY A 108 5.57 20.77 4.19
C GLY A 108 5.53 20.52 2.68
N HIS A 109 4.78 19.53 2.20
CA HIS A 109 4.53 19.30 0.78
C HIS A 109 3.44 20.22 0.23
N PRO A 110 3.45 20.53 -1.09
CA PRO A 110 2.34 21.23 -1.70
C PRO A 110 1.02 20.46 -1.49
N GLY A 111 0.06 21.11 -0.85
CA GLY A 111 -1.16 20.48 -0.37
C GLY A 111 -2.38 21.39 -0.45
N MET A 112 -3.47 20.96 0.18
CA MET A 112 -4.76 21.62 0.18
C MET A 112 -5.11 22.21 1.55
N GLY A 113 -4.55 21.64 2.63
CA GLY A 113 -4.85 22.00 4.01
C GLY A 113 -3.62 22.18 4.88
N GLY A 114 -3.70 21.75 6.12
CA GLY A 114 -2.56 21.57 7.01
C GLY A 114 -1.83 20.27 6.69
N LEU A 115 -2.06 19.20 7.46
CA LEU A 115 -1.57 17.88 7.10
C LEU A 115 -2.38 17.33 5.91
N ASP A 116 -1.68 16.98 4.83
CA ASP A 116 -2.25 16.30 3.68
C ASP A 116 -1.67 14.89 3.56
N ILE A 117 -2.48 13.93 3.12
CA ILE A 117 -2.05 12.55 2.86
C ILE A 117 -1.33 12.48 1.52
N LEU A 118 -0.13 11.90 1.54
CA LEU A 118 0.72 11.66 0.37
C LEU A 118 1.00 10.17 0.22
N LYS A 119 1.27 9.76 -1.00
CA LYS A 119 1.73 8.42 -1.37
C LYS A 119 3.14 8.50 -1.92
N ALA A 120 4.04 7.69 -1.41
CA ALA A 120 5.38 7.52 -1.94
C ALA A 120 5.55 6.10 -2.53
N THR A 121 6.06 6.04 -3.75
CA THR A 121 6.42 4.79 -4.44
C THR A 121 7.91 4.78 -4.72
N ASN A 122 8.56 3.63 -4.52
CA ASN A 122 9.98 3.50 -4.81
C ASN A 122 10.17 2.95 -6.23
N ASP A 123 10.45 3.86 -7.16
CA ASP A 123 10.78 3.52 -8.55
C ASP A 123 12.25 3.08 -8.64
N SER A 124 12.52 1.98 -9.36
CA SER A 124 13.86 1.41 -9.48
C SER A 124 14.89 2.32 -10.18
N ILE A 125 14.42 3.32 -10.93
CA ILE A 125 15.25 4.26 -11.70
C ILE A 125 15.30 5.64 -11.03
N LYS A 126 14.14 6.14 -10.60
CA LYS A 126 13.98 7.50 -10.05
C LYS A 126 14.14 7.57 -8.53
N GLY A 127 14.14 6.42 -7.84
CA GLY A 127 14.03 6.36 -6.39
C GLY A 127 12.62 6.68 -5.90
N TRP A 128 12.51 7.29 -4.73
CA TRP A 128 11.21 7.65 -4.17
C TRP A 128 10.54 8.78 -4.98
N VAL A 129 9.28 8.55 -5.35
CA VAL A 129 8.39 9.52 -6.00
C VAL A 129 7.21 9.77 -5.08
N VAL A 130 6.90 11.03 -4.78
CA VAL A 130 5.84 11.44 -3.85
C VAL A 130 4.70 12.11 -4.61
N GLU A 131 3.47 11.70 -4.32
CA GLU A 131 2.24 12.20 -4.94
C GLU A 131 1.22 12.58 -3.87
N ASN A 132 0.68 13.80 -3.94
CA ASN A 132 -0.44 14.21 -3.10
C ASN A 132 -1.73 13.49 -3.53
N GLN A 133 -2.49 12.95 -2.58
CA GLN A 133 -3.68 12.14 -2.87
C GLN A 133 -4.91 12.97 -3.25
N GLN A 134 -4.81 14.28 -3.23
CA GLN A 134 -5.83 15.22 -3.70
C GLN A 134 -7.22 15.03 -3.06
N PHE A 135 -8.18 15.86 -3.48
CA PHE A 135 -9.59 15.67 -3.16
C PHE A 135 -10.14 14.40 -3.85
N PRO A 136 -11.00 13.61 -3.19
CA PRO A 136 -11.69 13.88 -1.92
C PRO A 136 -10.96 13.39 -0.66
N LEU A 137 -9.80 12.73 -0.79
CA LEU A 137 -9.07 12.23 0.37
C LEU A 137 -8.50 13.38 1.20
N ASN A 138 -7.82 14.32 0.55
CA ASN A 138 -7.36 15.56 1.17
C ASN A 138 -8.40 16.68 1.06
N SER A 139 -8.38 17.60 2.01
CA SER A 139 -9.29 18.73 2.14
C SER A 139 -8.53 20.00 2.54
N SER A 140 -9.24 21.09 2.85
CA SER A 140 -8.63 22.30 3.42
C SER A 140 -8.36 22.22 4.94
N ALA A 141 -8.53 21.05 5.54
CA ALA A 141 -8.29 20.76 6.95
C ALA A 141 -7.07 19.83 7.10
N ASP A 142 -6.82 19.32 8.31
CA ASP A 142 -5.82 18.27 8.52
C ASP A 142 -6.40 16.92 8.12
N ASP A 143 -5.67 16.20 7.27
CA ASP A 143 -6.01 14.87 6.79
C ASP A 143 -4.81 13.92 7.02
N PHE A 144 -4.99 12.87 7.85
CA PHE A 144 -3.86 12.09 8.32
C PHE A 144 -4.22 10.65 8.75
N GLY A 145 -3.19 9.85 9.04
CA GLY A 145 -3.34 8.55 9.69
C GLY A 145 -4.06 7.52 8.84
N MET A 146 -3.78 7.47 7.52
CA MET A 146 -4.39 6.53 6.60
C MET A 146 -4.01 5.09 6.92
N THR A 147 -5.00 4.19 6.87
CA THR A 147 -4.82 2.74 7.06
C THR A 147 -5.57 1.97 5.99
N PHE A 148 -5.11 0.73 5.69
CA PHE A 148 -5.72 -0.12 4.67
C PHE A 148 -6.27 -1.41 5.24
N GLU A 149 -7.34 -1.91 4.65
CA GLU A 149 -7.85 -3.25 4.92
C GLU A 149 -7.14 -4.27 4.02
N GLY A 150 -6.01 -4.78 4.50
CA GLY A 150 -5.21 -5.75 3.76
C GLY A 150 -4.77 -5.23 2.37
N LEU A 151 -5.04 -6.00 1.32
CA LEU A 151 -4.73 -5.63 -0.07
C LEU A 151 -5.80 -4.74 -0.73
N HIS A 152 -6.95 -4.53 -0.06
CA HIS A 152 -8.05 -3.76 -0.64
C HIS A 152 -7.71 -2.27 -0.75
N ASN A 153 -8.33 -1.61 -1.73
CA ASN A 153 -8.23 -0.15 -1.91
C ASN A 153 -9.25 0.59 -1.04
N ARG A 154 -9.42 0.16 0.21
CA ARG A 154 -10.30 0.77 1.19
C ARG A 154 -9.67 0.73 2.58
N GLY A 155 -10.16 1.60 3.44
CA GLY A 155 -9.66 1.70 4.80
C GLY A 155 -10.21 2.92 5.53
N PHE A 156 -9.41 3.48 6.42
CA PHE A 156 -9.78 4.61 7.26
C PHE A 156 -8.67 5.66 7.28
N PHE A 157 -9.05 6.89 7.52
CA PHE A 157 -8.15 8.02 7.79
C PHE A 157 -8.80 8.98 8.77
N CYS A 158 -8.02 9.86 9.37
CA CYS A 158 -8.49 10.91 10.26
C CYS A 158 -8.55 12.25 9.51
N SER A 159 -9.55 13.07 9.84
CA SER A 159 -9.67 14.42 9.28
C SER A 159 -10.41 15.35 10.23
N SER A 160 -9.99 16.61 10.26
CA SER A 160 -10.70 17.69 10.95
C SER A 160 -11.68 18.46 10.06
N ARG A 161 -11.94 17.93 8.84
CA ARG A 161 -12.92 18.52 7.89
C ARG A 161 -14.33 18.56 8.47
N ASN A 162 -15.10 19.55 8.05
CA ASN A 162 -16.51 19.70 8.42
C ASN A 162 -16.80 19.89 9.92
N ASP A 163 -15.79 20.07 10.76
CA ASP A 163 -15.95 20.40 12.16
C ASP A 163 -15.50 21.82 12.45
N GLY A 164 -16.46 22.72 12.68
CA GLY A 164 -16.16 24.12 13.07
C GLY A 164 -15.45 24.27 14.42
N LYS A 165 -15.19 23.16 15.13
CA LYS A 165 -14.46 23.12 16.40
C LYS A 165 -13.02 22.60 16.24
N GLY A 166 -12.66 22.11 15.04
CA GLY A 166 -11.33 21.55 14.73
C GLY A 166 -11.05 20.20 15.42
N TRP A 167 -12.09 19.38 15.65
CA TRP A 167 -11.91 18.04 16.16
C TRP A 167 -11.69 17.06 15.01
N GLU A 168 -10.84 16.09 15.24
CA GLU A 168 -10.57 15.02 14.29
C GLU A 168 -11.66 13.94 14.37
N HIS A 169 -12.05 13.44 13.19
CA HIS A 169 -12.98 12.35 13.02
C HIS A 169 -12.38 11.26 12.15
N ILE A 170 -12.82 10.02 12.33
CA ILE A 170 -12.41 8.90 11.50
C ILE A 170 -13.39 8.80 10.32
N TYR A 171 -12.83 8.82 9.11
CA TYR A 171 -13.54 8.63 7.86
C TYR A 171 -13.14 7.30 7.23
N SER A 172 -14.05 6.66 6.53
CA SER A 172 -13.75 5.54 5.65
C SER A 172 -13.53 6.04 4.23
N PHE A 173 -12.64 5.38 3.52
CA PHE A 173 -12.46 5.58 2.08
C PHE A 173 -12.56 4.24 1.36
N GLU A 174 -13.00 4.30 0.10
CA GLU A 174 -12.98 3.18 -0.82
C GLU A 174 -12.68 3.74 -2.21
N TYR A 175 -11.52 3.32 -2.77
CA TYR A 175 -11.24 3.58 -4.17
C TYR A 175 -11.89 2.49 -5.01
N PRO A 176 -12.56 2.83 -6.12
CA PRO A 176 -13.02 1.81 -7.06
C PRO A 176 -11.86 0.91 -7.45
N GLU A 177 -12.03 -0.39 -7.34
CA GLU A 177 -11.06 -1.32 -7.91
C GLU A 177 -11.23 -1.25 -9.44
N ILE A 178 -10.18 -0.80 -10.12
CA ILE A 178 -10.12 -0.87 -11.58
C ILE A 178 -9.85 -2.33 -11.92
N LEU A 179 -10.90 -3.03 -12.33
CA LEU A 179 -10.85 -4.44 -12.70
C LEU A 179 -10.79 -4.57 -14.22
N GLN A 180 -9.71 -5.11 -14.70
CA GLN A 180 -9.61 -5.60 -16.08
C GLN A 180 -10.00 -7.07 -16.04
N THR A 181 -11.02 -7.45 -16.79
CA THR A 181 -11.56 -8.81 -16.80
C THR A 181 -11.58 -9.35 -18.20
N VAL A 182 -11.11 -10.59 -18.38
CA VAL A 182 -11.26 -11.33 -19.64
C VAL A 182 -12.29 -12.43 -19.44
N THR A 183 -13.23 -12.52 -20.37
CA THR A 183 -14.21 -13.58 -20.47
C THR A 183 -14.03 -14.28 -21.83
N GLY A 184 -13.96 -15.59 -21.85
CA GLY A 184 -13.81 -16.36 -23.06
C GLY A 184 -14.54 -17.69 -23.01
N TRP A 185 -14.68 -18.34 -24.17
CA TRP A 185 -15.34 -19.61 -24.30
C TRP A 185 -14.48 -20.60 -25.07
N VAL A 186 -14.52 -21.86 -24.66
CA VAL A 186 -13.93 -22.98 -25.40
C VAL A 186 -15.05 -23.79 -26.07
N TYR A 187 -15.07 -23.75 -27.38
CA TYR A 187 -16.08 -24.44 -28.20
C TYR A 187 -15.46 -25.09 -29.44
N GLU A 188 -16.11 -26.07 -30.00
CA GLU A 188 -15.71 -26.68 -31.27
C GLU A 188 -16.18 -25.84 -32.47
N LYS A 189 -15.68 -26.19 -33.68
CA LYS A 189 -15.94 -25.43 -34.90
C LYS A 189 -17.45 -25.27 -35.24
N ASP A 190 -18.26 -26.25 -34.84
CA ASP A 190 -19.70 -26.24 -35.10
C ASP A 190 -20.50 -25.53 -33.96
N GLY A 191 -19.79 -24.94 -32.98
CA GLY A 191 -20.37 -24.10 -31.92
C GLY A 191 -20.82 -24.82 -30.65
N TYR A 192 -20.47 -26.11 -30.51
CA TYR A 192 -20.75 -26.84 -29.27
C TYR A 192 -19.70 -26.50 -28.19
N GLU A 193 -20.15 -26.22 -27.00
CA GLU A 193 -19.30 -25.93 -25.86
C GLU A 193 -18.47 -27.13 -25.44
N LEU A 194 -17.22 -26.90 -25.05
CA LEU A 194 -16.29 -27.92 -24.57
C LEU A 194 -16.03 -27.76 -23.07
N PRO A 195 -16.90 -28.30 -22.19
CA PRO A 195 -16.79 -28.08 -20.72
C PRO A 195 -15.56 -28.77 -20.10
N GLU A 196 -14.96 -29.75 -20.80
CA GLU A 196 -13.69 -30.42 -20.40
C GLU A 196 -12.45 -29.65 -20.92
N GLY A 197 -12.64 -28.53 -21.57
CA GLY A 197 -11.56 -27.67 -22.04
C GLY A 197 -10.73 -27.13 -20.91
N LEU A 198 -9.49 -26.81 -21.19
CA LEU A 198 -8.56 -26.14 -20.31
C LEU A 198 -7.96 -24.95 -21.04
N VAL A 199 -7.78 -23.85 -20.31
CA VAL A 199 -7.13 -22.66 -20.84
C VAL A 199 -5.87 -22.38 -20.04
N TYR A 200 -4.74 -22.29 -20.72
CA TYR A 200 -3.49 -21.80 -20.12
C TYR A 200 -3.34 -20.33 -20.47
N MET A 201 -3.13 -19.51 -19.45
CA MET A 201 -2.91 -18.07 -19.58
C MET A 201 -1.47 -17.74 -19.22
N VAL A 202 -0.75 -17.11 -20.14
CA VAL A 202 0.64 -16.68 -19.94
C VAL A 202 0.74 -15.19 -20.22
N GLY A 203 1.25 -14.43 -19.25
CA GLY A 203 1.50 -12.98 -19.36
C GLY A 203 2.98 -12.67 -19.60
N ASN A 204 3.26 -11.53 -20.24
CA ASN A 204 4.63 -11.03 -20.41
C ASN A 204 5.26 -10.53 -19.09
N ASP A 205 4.47 -10.45 -18.02
CA ASP A 205 4.90 -10.18 -16.64
C ASP A 205 5.34 -11.43 -15.86
N GLY A 206 5.37 -12.60 -16.51
CA GLY A 206 5.67 -13.89 -15.90
C GLY A 206 4.44 -14.64 -15.36
N THR A 207 3.24 -14.09 -15.49
CA THR A 207 1.99 -14.82 -15.16
C THR A 207 1.92 -16.12 -15.95
N ASN A 208 1.65 -17.24 -15.28
CA ASN A 208 1.44 -18.56 -15.89
C ASN A 208 0.39 -19.31 -15.07
N GLU A 209 -0.84 -19.33 -15.56
CA GLU A 209 -1.97 -19.91 -14.86
C GLU A 209 -2.73 -20.90 -15.73
N LYS A 210 -3.33 -21.89 -15.09
CA LYS A 210 -4.23 -22.86 -15.70
C LYS A 210 -5.65 -22.54 -15.24
N LEU A 211 -6.52 -22.23 -16.19
CA LEU A 211 -7.93 -21.89 -15.96
C LEU A 211 -8.79 -23.08 -16.35
N SER A 212 -9.73 -23.44 -15.47
CA SER A 212 -10.78 -24.41 -15.79
C SER A 212 -11.97 -23.68 -16.39
N VAL A 213 -12.58 -24.26 -17.41
CA VAL A 213 -13.83 -23.75 -17.99
C VAL A 213 -15.06 -24.25 -17.19
N LYS A 214 -16.13 -23.49 -17.24
CA LYS A 214 -17.43 -23.87 -16.66
C LYS A 214 -18.18 -24.88 -17.56
N GLY A 215 -19.32 -25.37 -17.11
CA GLY A 215 -20.14 -26.31 -17.86
C GLY A 215 -20.65 -25.82 -19.22
N ASP A 216 -20.72 -24.50 -19.41
CA ASP A 216 -21.02 -23.82 -20.67
C ASP A 216 -19.78 -23.47 -21.52
N GLY A 217 -18.62 -24.05 -21.19
CA GLY A 217 -17.37 -23.79 -21.86
C GLY A 217 -16.74 -22.43 -21.55
N SER A 218 -17.36 -21.59 -20.71
CA SER A 218 -16.86 -20.24 -20.40
C SER A 218 -15.79 -20.25 -19.32
N PHE A 219 -14.95 -19.22 -19.34
CA PHE A 219 -14.05 -18.85 -18.25
C PHE A 219 -14.04 -17.34 -18.08
N THR A 220 -13.76 -16.89 -16.87
CA THR A 220 -13.59 -15.47 -16.56
C THR A 220 -12.39 -15.33 -15.64
N LYS A 221 -11.53 -14.34 -15.92
CA LYS A 221 -10.33 -14.07 -15.12
C LYS A 221 -10.08 -12.59 -15.00
N ILE A 222 -9.74 -12.13 -13.80
CA ILE A 222 -9.21 -10.79 -13.57
C ILE A 222 -7.76 -10.79 -14.05
N ILE A 223 -7.40 -9.79 -14.85
CA ILE A 223 -6.10 -9.60 -15.47
C ILE A 223 -5.52 -8.25 -15.08
N LYS A 224 -4.22 -8.06 -15.28
CA LYS A 224 -3.53 -6.82 -14.92
C LYS A 224 -3.51 -5.83 -16.09
N PRO A 225 -3.73 -4.53 -15.84
CA PRO A 225 -3.54 -3.50 -16.86
C PRO A 225 -2.10 -3.49 -17.40
N GLY A 226 -1.93 -3.18 -18.68
CA GLY A 226 -0.62 -3.06 -19.32
C GLY A 226 0.16 -4.36 -19.52
N VAL A 227 -0.46 -5.51 -19.29
CA VAL A 227 0.14 -6.84 -19.50
C VAL A 227 -0.45 -7.49 -20.74
N ASP A 228 0.40 -7.96 -21.65
CA ASP A 228 -0.03 -8.75 -22.81
C ASP A 228 -0.16 -10.22 -22.41
N TYR A 229 -1.30 -10.83 -22.74
CA TYR A 229 -1.58 -12.23 -22.43
C TYR A 229 -1.71 -13.10 -23.67
N VAL A 230 -1.28 -14.33 -23.53
CA VAL A 230 -1.50 -15.41 -24.50
C VAL A 230 -2.35 -16.48 -23.82
N PHE A 231 -3.47 -16.81 -24.46
CA PHE A 231 -4.36 -17.89 -24.04
C PHE A 231 -4.18 -19.08 -24.98
N LEU A 232 -3.98 -20.26 -24.40
CA LEU A 232 -3.88 -21.54 -25.12
C LEU A 232 -5.05 -22.43 -24.67
N GLY A 233 -6.08 -22.54 -25.50
CA GLY A 233 -7.19 -23.44 -25.30
C GLY A 233 -6.81 -24.87 -25.70
N THR A 234 -7.09 -25.85 -24.85
CA THR A 234 -6.83 -27.26 -25.10
C THR A 234 -8.03 -28.11 -24.68
N CYS A 235 -8.39 -29.11 -25.49
CA CYS A 235 -9.37 -30.15 -25.15
C CYS A 235 -8.96 -31.46 -25.75
N LYS A 236 -9.21 -32.56 -25.02
CA LYS A 236 -8.84 -33.91 -25.50
C LYS A 236 -9.57 -34.25 -26.80
N GLY A 237 -8.81 -34.60 -27.84
CA GLY A 237 -9.35 -34.95 -29.15
C GLY A 237 -9.49 -33.78 -30.14
N TYR A 238 -9.14 -32.56 -29.72
CA TYR A 238 -9.19 -31.34 -30.53
C TYR A 238 -7.80 -30.74 -30.70
N LEU A 239 -7.63 -29.91 -31.74
CA LEU A 239 -6.44 -29.12 -31.94
C LEU A 239 -6.42 -27.94 -30.96
N ASN A 240 -5.23 -27.64 -30.45
CA ASN A 240 -5.05 -26.47 -29.56
C ASN A 240 -5.24 -25.17 -30.33
N VAL A 241 -5.87 -24.20 -29.69
CA VAL A 241 -6.09 -22.83 -30.21
C VAL A 241 -5.32 -21.84 -29.37
N ARG A 242 -4.62 -20.95 -30.04
CA ARG A 242 -3.89 -19.86 -29.40
C ARG A 242 -4.56 -18.53 -29.72
N GLN A 243 -4.87 -17.74 -28.68
CA GLN A 243 -5.37 -16.37 -28.77
C GLN A 243 -4.39 -15.45 -28.06
N GLN A 244 -4.23 -14.23 -28.57
CA GLN A 244 -3.41 -13.21 -27.93
C GLN A 244 -4.29 -12.02 -27.62
N LEU A 245 -4.19 -11.50 -26.41
CA LEU A 245 -4.88 -10.31 -25.93
C LEU A 245 -3.85 -9.30 -25.47
N ARG A 246 -3.91 -8.11 -26.04
CA ARG A 246 -3.10 -6.99 -25.65
C ARG A 246 -3.94 -6.05 -24.80
N ILE A 247 -3.44 -5.76 -23.59
CA ILE A 247 -4.12 -4.89 -22.62
C ILE A 247 -3.40 -3.55 -22.59
N GLU A 248 -4.08 -2.51 -23.02
CA GLU A 248 -3.57 -1.14 -22.85
C GLU A 248 -3.74 -0.73 -21.36
N PRO A 249 -2.83 0.10 -20.83
CA PRO A 249 -3.03 0.72 -19.53
C PRO A 249 -4.32 1.53 -19.53
N SER A 250 -5.25 1.26 -18.61
CA SER A 250 -6.52 1.96 -18.48
C SER A 250 -6.77 2.36 -17.05
N GLU A 251 -7.39 3.51 -16.84
CA GLU A 251 -7.85 4.01 -15.54
C GLU A 251 -9.32 3.63 -15.27
N GLU A 252 -9.95 2.90 -16.18
CA GLU A 252 -11.33 2.42 -16.07
C GLU A 252 -11.36 0.89 -16.08
N SER A 253 -12.40 0.31 -15.46
CA SER A 253 -12.64 -1.13 -15.51
C SER A 253 -13.12 -1.52 -16.90
N GLU A 254 -12.49 -2.53 -17.49
CA GLU A 254 -12.80 -2.99 -18.84
C GLU A 254 -13.04 -4.51 -18.85
N GLU A 255 -13.93 -4.94 -19.73
CA GLU A 255 -14.19 -6.35 -20.00
C GLU A 255 -13.76 -6.68 -21.43
N TYR A 256 -12.88 -7.67 -21.58
CA TYR A 256 -12.39 -8.22 -22.83
C TYR A 256 -13.06 -9.55 -23.14
N THR A 257 -13.37 -9.79 -24.43
CA THR A 257 -14.05 -11.01 -24.87
C THR A 257 -13.28 -11.68 -26.01
#